data_4e31e78eb69dba58d5572b94ddd6e651
#
_entry.id   4e31e78eb69dba58d5572b94ddd6e651
#
_cell.length_a   1.000
_cell.length_b   1.000
_cell.length_c   1.000
_cell.angle_alpha   90.00
_cell.angle_beta   90.00
_cell.angle_gamma   90.00
#
_symmetry.space_group_name_H-M   'P 1'
#
loop_
_entity.id
_entity.type
_entity.pdbx_description
1 polymer ?
#
loop_
_entity_poly.entity_id
_entity_poly.type
_entity_poly.pdbx_seq_one_letter_code
_entity_poly.pdbx_strand_id
1 'polypeptide(L)'
;RRWLELTVRSAAGADAASILAEALILVGGQGVLEEDGACVTYFAEPDAPDPFVADILARVSAVTGFDDIQASTRWQNDEDWSATWKRGLGPRRVSARIVVRPSWTPFNATVGDVVIVIDPGMAFGTAEHGTTRGCLRLLDRVIGEGDRVLDVGAGSGILTVAAALLGAAQVVAMEGDPMSREALEENLRQNEVGDRTSVVSGWADADVIRSYGPLHGLMANIETSKLRPMLDGFRDVVSRGGWLIVSGILADEWTAFRMEVEAREFEFVELDADDEWVSGLLRRM
;
A
#
# COMPACT_ATOMS: atom_id res chain seq x y z
N ARG A 1 -20.68 -15.40 0.71
CA ARG A 1 -19.85 -16.61 0.55
C ARG A 1 -19.42 -17.12 1.90
N ARG A 2 -19.15 -18.42 1.99
CA ARG A 2 -18.52 -19.00 3.18
C ARG A 2 -17.10 -19.40 2.81
N TRP A 3 -16.23 -19.28 3.79
CA TRP A 3 -14.84 -19.67 3.67
C TRP A 3 -14.53 -20.78 4.64
N LEU A 4 -13.78 -21.77 4.19
CA LEU A 4 -13.23 -22.80 5.05
C LEU A 4 -11.87 -22.32 5.56
N GLU A 5 -11.78 -21.97 6.82
CA GLU A 5 -10.53 -21.72 7.52
C GLU A 5 -9.90 -23.06 7.89
N LEU A 6 -8.65 -23.25 7.48
CA LEU A 6 -7.86 -24.42 7.80
C LEU A 6 -6.64 -23.97 8.60
N THR A 7 -6.55 -24.42 9.85
CA THR A 7 -5.36 -24.25 10.70
C THR A 7 -4.55 -25.53 10.68
N VAL A 8 -3.25 -25.42 10.37
CA VAL A 8 -2.33 -26.56 10.25
C VAL A 8 -1.13 -26.35 11.17
N ARG A 9 -0.73 -27.42 11.87
CA ARG A 9 0.47 -27.46 12.75
C ARG A 9 1.26 -28.72 12.50
N SER A 10 2.61 -28.63 12.70
CA SER A 10 3.49 -29.79 12.83
C SER A 10 4.15 -29.80 14.21
N ALA A 11 4.48 -30.97 14.71
CA ALA A 11 5.23 -31.12 15.97
C ALA A 11 6.65 -30.52 15.90
N ALA A 12 7.17 -30.26 14.70
CA ALA A 12 8.45 -29.57 14.50
C ALA A 12 8.41 -28.06 14.89
N GLY A 13 7.24 -27.54 15.26
CA GLY A 13 7.07 -26.20 15.82
C GLY A 13 7.33 -25.07 14.83
N ALA A 14 7.91 -23.96 15.32
CA ALA A 14 8.10 -22.75 14.53
C ALA A 14 8.99 -22.95 13.27
N ASP A 15 9.96 -23.86 13.33
CA ASP A 15 10.84 -24.14 12.17
C ASP A 15 10.08 -24.78 10.99
N ALA A 16 8.95 -25.41 11.25
CA ALA A 16 8.09 -25.99 10.21
C ALA A 16 7.07 -24.99 9.65
N ALA A 17 6.80 -23.88 10.33
CA ALA A 17 5.73 -22.95 9.97
C ALA A 17 5.94 -22.38 8.57
N SER A 18 7.10 -21.87 8.26
CA SER A 18 7.40 -21.31 6.93
C SER A 18 7.26 -22.35 5.81
N ILE A 19 7.69 -23.59 6.03
CA ILE A 19 7.55 -24.69 5.06
C ILE A 19 6.09 -25.05 4.85
N LEU A 20 5.31 -25.11 5.94
CA LEU A 20 3.86 -25.34 5.88
C LEU A 20 3.14 -24.20 5.16
N ALA A 21 3.55 -22.94 5.42
CA ALA A 21 2.97 -21.78 4.77
C ALA A 21 3.15 -21.82 3.24
N GLU A 22 4.36 -22.10 2.77
CA GLU A 22 4.63 -22.26 1.34
C GLU A 22 3.82 -23.42 0.73
N ALA A 23 3.77 -24.55 1.41
CA ALA A 23 3.01 -25.71 0.93
C ALA A 23 1.50 -25.41 0.86
N LEU A 24 0.94 -24.68 1.83
CA LEU A 24 -0.47 -24.28 1.85
C LEU A 24 -0.82 -23.35 0.69
N ILE A 25 0.08 -22.43 0.32
CA ILE A 25 -0.09 -21.58 -0.86
C ILE A 25 -0.08 -22.42 -2.15
N LEU A 26 0.86 -23.35 -2.26
CA LEU A 26 0.99 -24.25 -3.43
C LEU A 26 -0.25 -25.12 -3.64
N VAL A 27 -0.95 -25.52 -2.58
CA VAL A 27 -2.17 -26.33 -2.69
C VAL A 27 -3.43 -25.49 -2.87
N GLY A 28 -3.30 -24.16 -3.01
CA GLY A 28 -4.40 -23.25 -3.35
C GLY A 28 -5.01 -22.49 -2.18
N GLY A 29 -4.33 -22.45 -1.03
CA GLY A 29 -4.70 -21.61 0.09
C GLY A 29 -4.63 -20.11 -0.27
N GLN A 30 -5.61 -19.35 0.14
CA GLN A 30 -5.68 -17.91 -0.13
C GLN A 30 -5.11 -17.14 1.05
N GLY A 31 -3.83 -16.80 0.95
CA GLY A 31 -3.07 -16.21 2.04
C GLY A 31 -2.75 -17.22 3.14
N VAL A 32 -1.67 -17.01 3.84
CA VAL A 32 -1.31 -17.80 5.01
C VAL A 32 -0.88 -16.85 6.11
N LEU A 33 -1.45 -17.02 7.30
CA LEU A 33 -1.07 -16.33 8.52
C LEU A 33 -0.33 -17.32 9.42
N GLU A 34 0.87 -16.95 9.85
CA GLU A 34 1.62 -17.71 10.86
C GLU A 34 1.32 -17.16 12.25
N GLU A 35 0.76 -18.01 13.12
CA GLU A 35 0.37 -17.63 14.48
C GLU A 35 0.72 -18.76 15.45
N ASP A 36 1.52 -18.47 16.47
CA ASP A 36 1.91 -19.43 17.54
C ASP A 36 2.38 -20.81 17.01
N GLY A 37 3.18 -20.82 15.91
CA GLY A 37 3.68 -22.04 15.29
C GLY A 37 2.64 -22.84 14.51
N ALA A 38 1.49 -22.24 14.22
CA ALA A 38 0.47 -22.76 13.31
C ALA A 38 0.42 -21.89 12.04
N CYS A 39 -0.04 -22.50 10.96
CA CYS A 39 -0.39 -21.79 9.72
C CYS A 39 -1.91 -21.80 9.54
N VAL A 40 -2.50 -20.65 9.36
CA VAL A 40 -3.92 -20.49 9.08
C VAL A 40 -4.10 -20.05 7.64
N THR A 41 -4.92 -20.74 6.88
CA THR A 41 -5.26 -20.39 5.49
C THR A 41 -6.74 -20.53 5.21
N TYR A 42 -7.19 -20.01 4.09
CA TYR A 42 -8.60 -19.97 3.72
C TYR A 42 -8.81 -20.59 2.34
N PHE A 43 -9.92 -21.33 2.21
CA PHE A 43 -10.38 -21.87 0.93
C PHE A 43 -11.83 -21.43 0.70
N ALA A 44 -12.17 -21.21 -0.57
CA ALA A 44 -13.58 -21.03 -0.94
C ALA A 44 -14.39 -22.28 -0.54
N GLU A 45 -15.64 -22.09 -0.17
CA GLU A 45 -16.53 -23.18 0.26
C GLU A 45 -16.49 -24.37 -0.72
N PRO A 46 -15.91 -25.54 -0.32
CA PRO A 46 -15.87 -26.73 -1.16
C PRO A 46 -17.21 -27.48 -1.12
N ASP A 47 -17.53 -28.18 -2.18
CA ASP A 47 -18.76 -28.99 -2.27
C ASP A 47 -18.82 -30.10 -1.20
N ALA A 48 -17.64 -30.64 -0.83
CA ALA A 48 -17.51 -31.70 0.17
C ALA A 48 -16.32 -31.38 1.10
N PRO A 49 -16.54 -30.75 2.26
CA PRO A 49 -15.47 -30.24 3.13
C PRO A 49 -14.49 -31.29 3.62
N ASP A 50 -14.99 -32.42 4.15
CA ASP A 50 -14.12 -33.43 4.76
C ASP A 50 -13.18 -34.11 3.73
N PRO A 51 -13.65 -34.57 2.56
CA PRO A 51 -12.78 -35.07 1.50
C PRO A 51 -11.81 -34.01 0.98
N PHE A 52 -12.25 -32.76 0.87
CA PHE A 52 -11.41 -31.64 0.42
C PHE A 52 -10.24 -31.41 1.39
N VAL A 53 -10.52 -31.33 2.69
CA VAL A 53 -9.46 -31.14 3.72
C VAL A 53 -8.51 -32.33 3.74
N ALA A 54 -9.01 -33.55 3.61
CA ALA A 54 -8.17 -34.74 3.53
C ALA A 54 -7.21 -34.69 2.32
N ASP A 55 -7.69 -34.26 1.14
CA ASP A 55 -6.85 -34.09 -0.05
C ASP A 55 -5.80 -32.99 0.15
N ILE A 56 -6.17 -31.85 0.69
CA ILE A 56 -5.24 -30.76 1.02
C ILE A 56 -4.12 -31.25 1.94
N LEU A 57 -4.46 -31.93 3.04
CA LEU A 57 -3.47 -32.43 4.00
C LEU A 57 -2.55 -33.49 3.37
N ALA A 58 -3.07 -34.38 2.55
CA ALA A 58 -2.25 -35.36 1.83
C ALA A 58 -1.25 -34.68 0.88
N ARG A 59 -1.68 -33.64 0.18
CA ARG A 59 -0.81 -32.85 -0.71
C ARG A 59 0.22 -32.05 0.07
N VAL A 60 -0.15 -31.42 1.19
CA VAL A 60 0.79 -30.72 2.06
C VAL A 60 1.82 -31.68 2.62
N SER A 61 1.42 -32.86 3.13
CA SER A 61 2.34 -33.91 3.59
C SER A 61 3.29 -34.36 2.48
N ALA A 62 2.80 -34.56 1.26
CA ALA A 62 3.62 -34.95 0.11
C ALA A 62 4.67 -33.87 -0.28
N VAL A 63 4.34 -32.59 -0.15
CA VAL A 63 5.24 -31.47 -0.48
C VAL A 63 6.27 -31.26 0.62
N THR A 64 5.85 -31.31 1.89
CA THR A 64 6.69 -30.96 3.04
C THR A 64 7.48 -32.16 3.58
N GLY A 65 6.98 -33.39 3.37
CA GLY A 65 7.52 -34.61 3.98
C GLY A 65 7.12 -34.76 5.45
N PHE A 66 6.22 -33.96 5.99
CA PHE A 66 5.75 -34.05 7.36
C PHE A 66 4.60 -35.08 7.48
N ASP A 67 4.76 -36.06 8.37
CA ASP A 67 3.75 -37.09 8.64
C ASP A 67 2.88 -36.79 9.88
N ASP A 68 3.23 -35.75 10.64
CA ASP A 68 2.63 -35.40 11.94
C ASP A 68 1.74 -34.17 11.88
N ILE A 69 1.20 -33.86 10.69
CA ILE A 69 0.38 -32.68 10.49
C ILE A 69 -0.95 -32.79 11.25
N GLN A 70 -1.16 -31.88 12.17
CA GLN A 70 -2.44 -31.68 12.84
C GLN A 70 -3.21 -30.55 12.16
N ALA A 71 -4.50 -30.74 11.95
CA ALA A 71 -5.35 -29.75 11.32
C ALA A 71 -6.66 -29.58 12.08
N SER A 72 -7.15 -28.35 12.06
CA SER A 72 -8.50 -28.02 12.50
C SER A 72 -9.15 -27.09 11.48
N THR A 73 -10.47 -27.17 11.38
CA THR A 73 -11.24 -26.37 10.45
C THR A 73 -12.31 -25.56 11.17
N ARG A 74 -12.57 -24.37 10.63
CA ARG A 74 -13.67 -23.52 11.07
C ARG A 74 -14.33 -22.88 9.84
N TRP A 75 -15.65 -22.74 9.88
CA TRP A 75 -16.35 -21.98 8.88
C TRP A 75 -16.36 -20.51 9.22
N GLN A 76 -15.98 -19.68 8.25
CA GLN A 76 -16.12 -18.24 8.34
C GLN A 76 -17.10 -17.74 7.28
N ASN A 77 -18.01 -16.88 7.65
CA ASN A 77 -18.83 -16.13 6.71
C ASN A 77 -18.09 -14.87 6.29
N ASP A 78 -18.26 -14.42 5.05
CA ASP A 78 -17.68 -13.15 4.57
C ASP A 78 -17.97 -11.97 5.52
N GLU A 79 -19.18 -11.96 6.11
CA GLU A 79 -19.60 -10.94 7.06
C GLU A 79 -18.79 -10.98 8.37
N ASP A 80 -18.45 -12.16 8.89
CA ASP A 80 -17.70 -12.31 10.13
C ASP A 80 -16.23 -11.92 9.96
N TRP A 81 -15.63 -12.27 8.83
CA TRP A 81 -14.27 -11.89 8.51
C TRP A 81 -14.15 -10.38 8.29
N SER A 82 -15.05 -9.83 7.50
CA SER A 82 -15.17 -8.38 7.28
C SER A 82 -15.40 -7.62 8.59
N ALA A 83 -16.24 -8.13 9.49
CA ALA A 83 -16.52 -7.50 10.77
C ALA A 83 -15.36 -7.58 11.77
N THR A 84 -14.59 -8.66 11.76
CA THR A 84 -13.44 -8.85 12.67
C THR A 84 -12.28 -7.97 12.23
N TRP A 85 -11.98 -7.94 10.94
CA TRP A 85 -10.95 -7.12 10.35
C TRP A 85 -11.26 -5.61 10.49
N LYS A 86 -12.51 -5.21 10.24
CA LYS A 86 -12.97 -3.84 10.41
C LYS A 86 -12.83 -3.34 11.85
N ARG A 87 -12.99 -4.22 12.86
CA ARG A 87 -12.86 -3.84 14.28
C ARG A 87 -11.44 -3.42 14.69
N GLY A 88 -10.41 -3.92 14.01
CA GLY A 88 -9.01 -3.54 14.24
C GLY A 88 -8.61 -2.20 13.62
N LEU A 89 -9.42 -1.67 12.69
CA LEU A 89 -9.10 -0.46 11.94
C LEU A 89 -9.89 0.74 12.49
N GLY A 90 -9.15 1.69 13.07
CA GLY A 90 -9.68 2.94 13.58
C GLY A 90 -9.05 4.16 12.93
N PRO A 91 -9.52 5.38 13.30
CA PRO A 91 -8.87 6.60 12.87
C PRO A 91 -7.42 6.63 13.35
N ARG A 92 -6.51 6.92 12.43
CA ARG A 92 -5.07 7.05 12.71
C ARG A 92 -4.61 8.47 12.38
N ARG A 93 -4.07 9.16 13.37
CA ARG A 93 -3.39 10.43 13.14
C ARG A 93 -1.98 10.15 12.61
N VAL A 94 -1.71 10.59 11.40
CA VAL A 94 -0.45 10.33 10.69
C VAL A 94 0.53 11.51 10.85
N SER A 95 0.00 12.74 10.87
CA SER A 95 0.77 13.97 11.04
C SER A 95 0.05 14.96 11.95
N ALA A 96 0.54 16.20 12.03
CA ALA A 96 -0.10 17.25 12.80
C ALA A 96 -1.54 17.53 12.32
N ARG A 97 -1.78 17.47 11.00
CA ARG A 97 -3.09 17.77 10.40
C ARG A 97 -3.79 16.52 9.84
N ILE A 98 -3.05 15.52 9.35
CA ILE A 98 -3.63 14.40 8.60
C ILE A 98 -4.13 13.32 9.55
N VAL A 99 -5.40 12.95 9.39
CA VAL A 99 -6.03 11.80 10.01
C VAL A 99 -6.59 10.90 8.90
N VAL A 100 -6.19 9.63 8.88
CA VAL A 100 -6.74 8.63 7.97
C VAL A 100 -7.71 7.75 8.75
N ARG A 101 -8.88 7.49 8.17
CA ARG A 101 -9.88 6.61 8.78
C ARG A 101 -10.63 5.80 7.72
N PRO A 102 -11.14 4.62 8.06
CA PRO A 102 -12.11 3.94 7.22
C PRO A 102 -13.50 4.62 7.30
N SER A 103 -14.33 4.40 6.28
CA SER A 103 -15.67 5.01 6.18
C SER A 103 -16.60 4.65 7.34
N TRP A 104 -16.52 3.43 7.85
CA TRP A 104 -17.36 2.89 8.92
C TRP A 104 -16.95 3.33 10.34
N THR A 105 -15.84 4.04 10.51
CA THR A 105 -15.41 4.50 11.83
C THR A 105 -15.57 6.01 11.93
N PRO A 106 -16.43 6.52 12.82
CA PRO A 106 -16.60 7.94 12.98
C PRO A 106 -15.36 8.60 13.59
N PHE A 107 -15.10 9.84 13.22
CA PHE A 107 -14.04 10.67 13.78
C PHE A 107 -14.54 12.09 13.98
N ASN A 108 -14.35 12.64 15.16
CA ASN A 108 -14.69 14.02 15.47
C ASN A 108 -13.49 14.91 15.12
N ALA A 109 -13.49 15.46 13.92
CA ALA A 109 -12.45 16.36 13.45
C ALA A 109 -12.42 17.67 14.26
N THR A 110 -11.21 18.14 14.54
CA THR A 110 -10.98 19.47 15.12
C THR A 110 -10.55 20.45 14.04
N VAL A 111 -10.59 21.75 14.37
CA VAL A 111 -10.16 22.79 13.42
C VAL A 111 -8.70 22.54 12.98
N GLY A 112 -8.50 22.46 11.67
CA GLY A 112 -7.19 22.19 11.07
C GLY A 112 -6.93 20.71 10.73
N ASP A 113 -7.81 19.78 11.13
CA ASP A 113 -7.70 18.39 10.72
C ASP A 113 -8.07 18.21 9.24
N VAL A 114 -7.25 17.50 8.52
CA VAL A 114 -7.50 16.99 7.18
C VAL A 114 -7.80 15.49 7.31
N VAL A 115 -9.08 15.16 7.20
CA VAL A 115 -9.56 13.79 7.36
C VAL A 115 -9.65 13.11 6.01
N ILE A 116 -8.86 12.05 5.84
CA ILE A 116 -8.82 11.23 4.64
C ILE A 116 -9.60 9.95 4.92
N VAL A 117 -10.59 9.66 4.09
CA VAL A 117 -11.39 8.44 4.19
C VAL A 117 -10.87 7.43 3.18
N ILE A 118 -10.29 6.34 3.67
CA ILE A 118 -9.80 5.23 2.83
C ILE A 118 -10.33 3.93 3.41
N ASP A 119 -11.09 3.21 2.61
CA ASP A 119 -11.51 1.87 2.96
C ASP A 119 -10.43 0.88 2.48
N PRO A 120 -9.85 0.11 3.40
CA PRO A 120 -8.87 -0.90 3.02
C PRO A 120 -9.48 -1.93 2.07
N GLY A 121 -8.78 -2.19 0.97
CA GLY A 121 -9.17 -3.09 -0.10
C GLY A 121 -7.96 -3.81 -0.69
N MET A 122 -8.07 -4.23 -1.95
CA MET A 122 -6.99 -4.92 -2.67
C MET A 122 -5.86 -3.98 -3.12
N ALA A 123 -6.10 -2.66 -3.14
CA ALA A 123 -5.11 -1.68 -3.53
C ALA A 123 -4.15 -1.35 -2.39
N PHE A 124 -2.87 -1.16 -2.73
CA PHE A 124 -1.84 -0.69 -1.77
C PHE A 124 -2.10 0.76 -1.35
N GLY A 125 -1.72 1.11 -0.10
CA GLY A 125 -1.79 2.49 0.39
C GLY A 125 -2.97 2.77 1.32
N THR A 126 -3.00 2.11 2.50
CA THR A 126 -4.07 2.28 3.50
C THR A 126 -3.62 3.02 4.77
N ALA A 127 -2.42 3.64 4.77
CA ALA A 127 -1.72 4.18 5.92
C ALA A 127 -1.30 3.15 6.99
N GLU A 128 -1.47 1.85 6.74
CA GLU A 128 -0.92 0.79 7.58
C GLU A 128 0.57 0.57 7.30
N HIS A 129 1.02 0.84 6.10
CA HIS A 129 2.42 0.69 5.70
C HIS A 129 3.25 1.95 6.00
N GLY A 130 4.49 1.77 6.48
CA GLY A 130 5.41 2.86 6.84
C GLY A 130 5.69 3.83 5.70
N THR A 131 5.85 3.32 4.46
CA THR A 131 6.07 4.16 3.27
C THR A 131 4.94 5.15 3.02
N THR A 132 3.69 4.72 3.18
CA THR A 132 2.52 5.59 2.99
C THR A 132 2.46 6.65 4.08
N ARG A 133 2.71 6.27 5.36
CA ARG A 133 2.76 7.22 6.47
C ARG A 133 3.87 8.25 6.29
N GLY A 134 5.07 7.82 5.88
CA GLY A 134 6.19 8.70 5.60
C GLY A 134 5.87 9.73 4.50
N CYS A 135 5.32 9.29 3.38
CA CYS A 135 4.87 10.19 2.31
C CYS A 135 3.85 11.22 2.82
N LEU A 136 2.85 10.79 3.59
CA LEU A 136 1.82 11.69 4.13
C LEU A 136 2.41 12.73 5.08
N ARG A 137 3.36 12.35 5.95
CA ARG A 137 4.05 13.28 6.85
C ARG A 137 4.89 14.31 6.10
N LEU A 138 5.62 13.89 5.07
CA LEU A 138 6.42 14.79 4.23
C LEU A 138 5.51 15.70 3.39
N LEU A 139 4.42 15.16 2.82
CA LEU A 139 3.46 15.92 2.04
C LEU A 139 2.80 17.03 2.88
N ASP A 140 2.43 16.74 4.12
CA ASP A 140 1.85 17.72 5.06
C ASP A 140 2.75 18.95 5.30
N ARG A 141 4.07 18.80 5.10
CA ARG A 141 5.07 19.85 5.33
C ARG A 141 5.40 20.67 4.09
N VAL A 142 5.27 20.06 2.89
CA VAL A 142 5.83 20.66 1.67
C VAL A 142 4.79 21.21 0.71
N ILE A 143 3.56 20.65 0.73
CA ILE A 143 2.53 21.03 -0.22
C ILE A 143 2.06 22.46 0.01
N GLY A 144 1.96 23.22 -1.07
CA GLY A 144 1.43 24.58 -1.10
C GLY A 144 0.03 24.66 -1.68
N GLU A 145 -0.70 25.71 -1.28
CA GLU A 145 -1.97 26.02 -1.92
C GLU A 145 -1.75 26.38 -3.41
N GLY A 146 -2.54 25.78 -4.28
CA GLY A 146 -2.42 25.99 -5.71
C GLY A 146 -1.41 25.09 -6.43
N ASP A 147 -0.74 24.18 -5.74
CA ASP A 147 0.23 23.26 -6.35
C ASP A 147 -0.42 22.38 -7.42
N ARG A 148 0.35 22.14 -8.51
CA ARG A 148 0.09 21.10 -9.51
C ARG A 148 0.99 19.91 -9.22
N VAL A 149 0.39 18.76 -8.99
CA VAL A 149 1.09 17.56 -8.47
C VAL A 149 0.85 16.37 -9.37
N LEU A 150 1.85 15.51 -9.52
CA LEU A 150 1.75 14.19 -10.12
C LEU A 150 1.99 13.12 -9.03
N ASP A 151 1.10 12.14 -8.96
CA ASP A 151 1.20 10.95 -8.10
C ASP A 151 1.45 9.73 -9.00
N VAL A 152 2.66 9.17 -8.94
CA VAL A 152 3.12 8.07 -9.80
C VAL A 152 2.99 6.74 -9.06
N GLY A 153 2.15 5.84 -9.58
CA GLY A 153 1.78 4.60 -8.90
C GLY A 153 0.85 4.89 -7.73
N ALA A 154 -0.27 5.55 -8.02
CA ALA A 154 -1.16 6.10 -7.00
C ALA A 154 -1.81 5.06 -6.09
N GLY A 155 -1.90 3.79 -6.52
CA GLY A 155 -2.49 2.70 -5.74
C GLY A 155 -3.93 3.01 -5.31
N SER A 156 -4.18 3.05 -4.01
CA SER A 156 -5.47 3.45 -3.43
C SER A 156 -5.84 4.92 -3.66
N GLY A 157 -4.89 5.75 -4.08
CA GLY A 157 -5.06 7.20 -4.22
C GLY A 157 -4.93 8.00 -2.94
N ILE A 158 -4.48 7.41 -1.85
CA ILE A 158 -4.38 8.11 -0.56
C ILE A 158 -3.52 9.37 -0.62
N LEU A 159 -2.39 9.33 -1.36
CA LEU A 159 -1.53 10.50 -1.53
C LEU A 159 -2.18 11.55 -2.42
N THR A 160 -2.87 11.13 -3.47
CA THR A 160 -3.67 11.99 -4.34
C THR A 160 -4.77 12.72 -3.54
N VAL A 161 -5.53 11.98 -2.73
CA VAL A 161 -6.57 12.55 -1.84
C VAL A 161 -5.94 13.54 -0.86
N ALA A 162 -4.83 13.14 -0.22
CA ALA A 162 -4.12 13.99 0.73
C ALA A 162 -3.68 15.31 0.08
N ALA A 163 -3.05 15.24 -1.09
CA ALA A 163 -2.60 16.43 -1.82
C ALA A 163 -3.75 17.37 -2.16
N ALA A 164 -4.87 16.85 -2.65
CA ALA A 164 -6.04 17.64 -2.99
C ALA A 164 -6.67 18.32 -1.76
N LEU A 165 -6.83 17.58 -0.64
CA LEU A 165 -7.39 18.11 0.60
C LEU A 165 -6.46 19.13 1.29
N LEU A 166 -5.15 18.99 1.11
CA LEU A 166 -4.16 19.92 1.66
C LEU A 166 -4.00 21.22 0.84
N GLY A 167 -4.66 21.33 -0.33
CA GLY A 167 -4.72 22.59 -1.07
C GLY A 167 -4.14 22.56 -2.48
N ALA A 168 -3.71 21.41 -2.99
CA ALA A 168 -3.32 21.29 -4.40
C ALA A 168 -4.46 21.74 -5.33
N ALA A 169 -4.15 22.55 -6.34
CA ALA A 169 -5.12 22.97 -7.34
C ALA A 169 -5.43 21.85 -8.33
N GLN A 170 -4.45 21.01 -8.62
CA GLN A 170 -4.59 19.88 -9.53
C GLN A 170 -3.67 18.73 -9.12
N VAL A 171 -4.21 17.53 -9.05
CA VAL A 171 -3.44 16.30 -8.83
C VAL A 171 -3.75 15.32 -9.97
N VAL A 172 -2.72 14.89 -10.68
CA VAL A 172 -2.82 13.81 -11.66
C VAL A 172 -2.38 12.52 -10.99
N ALA A 173 -3.26 11.55 -10.88
CA ALA A 173 -2.98 10.22 -10.33
C ALA A 173 -2.73 9.24 -11.48
N MET A 174 -1.56 8.64 -11.53
CA MET A 174 -1.18 7.67 -12.55
C MET A 174 -1.14 6.27 -11.95
N GLU A 175 -1.97 5.34 -12.48
CA GLU A 175 -2.07 3.98 -11.98
C GLU A 175 -2.21 2.97 -13.14
N GLY A 176 -1.31 1.98 -13.16
CA GLY A 176 -1.26 0.97 -14.22
C GLY A 176 -2.14 -0.24 -13.97
N ASP A 177 -2.36 -0.61 -12.71
CA ASP A 177 -3.19 -1.76 -12.35
C ASP A 177 -4.68 -1.42 -12.40
N PRO A 178 -5.49 -2.12 -13.22
CA PRO A 178 -6.92 -1.86 -13.30
C PRO A 178 -7.68 -2.02 -11.98
N MET A 179 -7.27 -2.97 -11.13
CA MET A 179 -7.95 -3.20 -9.84
C MET A 179 -7.65 -2.08 -8.85
N SER A 180 -6.40 -1.63 -8.79
CA SER A 180 -5.99 -0.48 -7.97
C SER A 180 -6.67 0.81 -8.44
N ARG A 181 -6.85 0.97 -9.77
CA ARG A 181 -7.52 2.14 -10.33
C ARG A 181 -9.00 2.24 -9.94
N GLU A 182 -9.73 1.12 -9.89
CA GLU A 182 -11.12 1.13 -9.42
C GLU A 182 -11.21 1.63 -7.96
N ALA A 183 -10.31 1.16 -7.10
CA ALA A 183 -10.22 1.61 -5.72
C ALA A 183 -9.82 3.09 -5.61
N LEU A 184 -8.88 3.54 -6.44
CA LEU A 184 -8.47 4.95 -6.56
C LEU A 184 -9.68 5.85 -6.88
N GLU A 185 -10.41 5.56 -7.95
CA GLU A 185 -11.57 6.34 -8.40
C GLU A 185 -12.66 6.40 -7.31
N GLU A 186 -12.91 5.28 -6.62
CA GLU A 186 -13.85 5.23 -5.51
C GLU A 186 -13.40 6.11 -4.34
N ASN A 187 -12.11 6.05 -3.95
CA ASN A 187 -11.57 6.85 -2.87
C ASN A 187 -11.57 8.36 -3.20
N LEU A 188 -11.30 8.74 -4.46
CA LEU A 188 -11.41 10.14 -4.89
C LEU A 188 -12.85 10.64 -4.76
N ARG A 189 -13.84 9.82 -5.14
CA ARG A 189 -15.25 10.16 -5.03
C ARG A 189 -15.69 10.25 -3.57
N GLN A 190 -15.28 9.32 -2.73
CA GLN A 190 -15.63 9.27 -1.31
C GLN A 190 -15.08 10.48 -0.53
N ASN A 191 -13.93 11.02 -0.93
CA ASN A 191 -13.33 12.20 -0.34
C ASN A 191 -13.74 13.51 -1.03
N GLU A 192 -14.62 13.46 -2.03
CA GLU A 192 -15.15 14.63 -2.75
C GLU A 192 -14.06 15.51 -3.38
N VAL A 193 -12.98 14.89 -3.90
CA VAL A 193 -11.84 15.60 -4.49
C VAL A 193 -11.81 15.54 -6.03
N GLY A 194 -12.85 15.02 -6.66
CA GLY A 194 -12.93 14.82 -8.11
C GLY A 194 -12.68 16.08 -8.95
N ASP A 195 -13.06 17.26 -8.44
CA ASP A 195 -12.86 18.54 -9.13
C ASP A 195 -11.40 18.92 -9.32
N ARG A 196 -10.51 18.40 -8.47
CA ARG A 196 -9.07 18.72 -8.43
C ARG A 196 -8.20 17.56 -8.87
N THR A 197 -8.79 16.41 -9.16
CA THR A 197 -8.05 15.19 -9.45
C THR A 197 -8.38 14.66 -10.83
N SER A 198 -7.42 14.01 -11.47
CA SER A 198 -7.63 13.25 -12.70
C SER A 198 -6.86 11.95 -12.65
N VAL A 199 -7.48 10.88 -13.12
CA VAL A 199 -6.86 9.54 -13.16
C VAL A 199 -6.37 9.24 -14.57
N VAL A 200 -5.13 8.80 -14.67
CA VAL A 200 -4.48 8.37 -15.92
C VAL A 200 -4.19 6.89 -15.83
N SER A 201 -4.76 6.13 -16.75
CA SER A 201 -4.54 4.70 -16.86
C SER A 201 -3.26 4.40 -17.61
N GLY A 202 -2.39 3.58 -17.03
CA GLY A 202 -1.19 3.09 -17.67
C GLY A 202 0.03 3.10 -16.75
N TRP A 203 1.03 2.34 -17.16
CA TRP A 203 2.31 2.30 -16.46
C TRP A 203 3.10 3.57 -16.75
N ALA A 204 3.65 4.16 -15.70
CA ALA A 204 4.52 5.32 -15.81
C ALA A 204 5.89 4.91 -16.36
N ASP A 205 6.42 5.73 -17.25
CA ASP A 205 7.83 5.76 -17.63
C ASP A 205 8.29 7.23 -17.75
N ALA A 206 9.59 7.44 -17.99
CA ALA A 206 10.15 8.77 -18.06
C ALA A 206 9.52 9.64 -19.17
N ASP A 207 9.16 9.05 -20.31
CA ASP A 207 8.60 9.78 -21.46
C ASP A 207 7.14 10.18 -21.19
N VAL A 208 6.35 9.27 -20.63
CA VAL A 208 4.97 9.55 -20.21
C VAL A 208 4.98 10.66 -19.15
N ILE A 209 5.84 10.56 -18.14
CA ILE A 209 5.96 11.57 -17.07
C ILE A 209 6.26 12.96 -17.65
N ARG A 210 7.16 13.07 -18.62
CA ARG A 210 7.53 14.35 -19.26
C ARG A 210 6.34 15.10 -19.84
N SER A 211 5.29 14.43 -20.24
CA SER A 211 4.10 15.05 -20.82
C SER A 211 3.25 15.86 -19.83
N TYR A 212 3.50 15.73 -18.52
CA TYR A 212 2.70 16.36 -17.47
C TYR A 212 3.31 17.65 -16.88
N GLY A 213 4.53 17.99 -17.25
CA GLY A 213 5.20 19.19 -16.75
C GLY A 213 4.63 20.51 -17.29
N PRO A 214 4.96 21.66 -16.68
CA PRO A 214 5.70 21.79 -15.42
C PRO A 214 4.83 21.53 -14.18
N LEU A 215 5.42 20.93 -13.14
CA LEU A 215 4.78 20.59 -11.88
C LEU A 215 5.44 21.33 -10.70
N HIS A 216 4.66 21.62 -9.65
CA HIS A 216 5.18 22.11 -8.38
C HIS A 216 5.69 20.95 -7.52
N GLY A 217 5.08 19.77 -7.62
CA GLY A 217 5.45 18.60 -6.88
C GLY A 217 5.20 17.27 -7.59
N LEU A 218 5.94 16.27 -7.18
CA LEU A 218 5.77 14.90 -7.65
C LEU A 218 5.92 13.95 -6.46
N MET A 219 5.05 12.96 -6.39
CA MET A 219 5.09 11.86 -5.42
C MET A 219 5.24 10.54 -6.16
N ALA A 220 6.06 9.63 -5.62
CA ALA A 220 6.19 8.27 -6.11
C ALA A 220 6.50 7.32 -4.93
N ASN A 221 5.51 6.54 -4.52
CA ASN A 221 5.64 5.52 -3.48
C ASN A 221 5.62 4.12 -4.10
N ILE A 222 6.71 3.76 -4.74
CA ILE A 222 6.90 2.50 -5.46
C ILE A 222 8.31 1.96 -5.23
N GLU A 223 8.54 0.68 -5.56
CA GLU A 223 9.83 0.04 -5.38
C GLU A 223 10.99 0.81 -6.04
N THR A 224 12.15 0.82 -5.38
CA THR A 224 13.39 1.48 -5.84
C THR A 224 13.76 1.09 -7.28
N SER A 225 13.56 -0.18 -7.64
CA SER A 225 13.83 -0.70 -8.98
C SER A 225 13.01 -0.03 -10.08
N LYS A 226 11.80 0.41 -9.75
CA LYS A 226 10.87 1.13 -10.64
C LYS A 226 11.12 2.64 -10.65
N LEU A 227 11.58 3.21 -9.52
CA LEU A 227 11.91 4.63 -9.41
C LEU A 227 13.10 5.02 -10.29
N ARG A 228 14.18 4.22 -10.28
CA ARG A 228 15.44 4.53 -10.97
C ARG A 228 15.30 4.92 -12.44
N PRO A 229 14.59 4.16 -13.29
CA PRO A 229 14.43 4.52 -14.70
C PRO A 229 13.59 5.78 -14.95
N MET A 230 12.85 6.26 -13.95
CA MET A 230 11.98 7.43 -14.07
C MET A 230 12.64 8.74 -13.61
N LEU A 231 13.82 8.69 -12.95
CA LEU A 231 14.45 9.84 -12.32
C LEU A 231 14.71 11.02 -13.29
N ASP A 232 15.07 10.74 -14.54
CA ASP A 232 15.26 11.80 -15.55
C ASP A 232 13.91 12.45 -15.92
N GLY A 233 12.83 11.67 -15.98
CA GLY A 233 11.48 12.19 -16.16
C GLY A 233 11.05 13.08 -14.99
N PHE A 234 11.34 12.69 -13.76
CA PHE A 234 11.05 13.51 -12.57
C PHE A 234 11.78 14.86 -12.61
N ARG A 235 13.09 14.85 -12.97
CA ARG A 235 13.87 16.07 -13.15
C ARG A 235 13.25 17.00 -14.19
N ASP A 236 12.80 16.46 -15.29
CA ASP A 236 12.36 17.25 -16.45
C ASP A 236 10.99 17.91 -16.21
N VAL A 237 10.15 17.34 -15.34
CA VAL A 237 8.79 17.87 -15.08
C VAL A 237 8.68 18.69 -13.82
N VAL A 238 9.46 18.40 -12.77
CA VAL A 238 9.43 19.19 -11.55
C VAL A 238 10.11 20.53 -11.78
N SER A 239 9.40 21.62 -11.57
CA SER A 239 9.90 22.98 -11.73
C SER A 239 11.05 23.28 -10.77
N ARG A 240 11.93 24.21 -11.11
CA ARG A 240 12.95 24.70 -10.17
C ARG A 240 12.29 25.24 -8.90
N GLY A 241 12.79 24.85 -7.73
CA GLY A 241 12.18 25.12 -6.44
C GLY A 241 10.99 24.22 -6.09
N GLY A 242 10.53 23.37 -7.02
CA GLY A 242 9.51 22.35 -6.76
C GLY A 242 10.03 21.20 -5.91
N TRP A 243 9.14 20.31 -5.50
CA TRP A 243 9.45 19.22 -4.58
C TRP A 243 9.22 17.84 -5.20
N LEU A 244 10.00 16.87 -4.70
CA LEU A 244 9.89 15.44 -5.02
C LEU A 244 9.82 14.65 -3.72
N ILE A 245 8.76 13.83 -3.57
CA ILE A 245 8.67 12.82 -2.52
C ILE A 245 8.82 11.45 -3.16
N VAL A 246 9.78 10.67 -2.67
CA VAL A 246 10.01 9.28 -3.08
C VAL A 246 9.97 8.35 -1.89
N SER A 247 9.36 7.19 -2.05
CA SER A 247 9.25 6.16 -1.02
C SER A 247 9.09 4.76 -1.64
N GLY A 248 8.95 3.73 -0.79
CA GLY A 248 9.06 2.34 -1.22
C GLY A 248 10.52 1.91 -1.31
N ILE A 249 11.37 2.53 -0.50
CA ILE A 249 12.83 2.39 -0.48
C ILE A 249 13.22 1.77 0.86
N LEU A 250 14.03 0.72 0.86
CA LEU A 250 14.61 0.17 2.07
C LEU A 250 15.72 1.08 2.61
N ALA A 251 15.87 1.12 3.93
CA ALA A 251 16.83 2.01 4.60
C ALA A 251 18.28 1.78 4.14
N ASP A 252 18.65 0.55 3.83
CA ASP A 252 19.98 0.20 3.32
C ASP A 252 20.22 0.63 1.86
N GLU A 253 19.17 0.77 1.05
CA GLU A 253 19.25 1.26 -0.32
C GLU A 253 19.31 2.80 -0.40
N TRP A 254 18.85 3.50 0.64
CA TRP A 254 18.62 4.94 0.60
C TRP A 254 19.85 5.76 0.21
N THR A 255 21.01 5.45 0.80
CA THR A 255 22.23 6.24 0.54
C THR A 255 22.62 6.25 -0.93
N ALA A 256 22.58 5.07 -1.57
CA ALA A 256 22.91 4.93 -2.99
C ALA A 256 21.84 5.61 -3.87
N PHE A 257 20.56 5.38 -3.57
CA PHE A 257 19.46 5.96 -4.33
C PHE A 257 19.42 7.48 -4.23
N ARG A 258 19.64 8.05 -3.03
CA ARG A 258 19.74 9.49 -2.82
C ARG A 258 20.81 10.13 -3.72
N MET A 259 22.01 9.55 -3.80
CA MET A 259 23.09 10.07 -4.66
C MET A 259 22.66 10.08 -6.14
N GLU A 260 21.91 9.08 -6.60
CA GLU A 260 21.39 9.03 -7.97
C GLU A 260 20.38 10.16 -8.24
N VAL A 261 19.54 10.50 -7.26
CA VAL A 261 18.57 11.60 -7.36
C VAL A 261 19.27 12.96 -7.31
N GLU A 262 20.23 13.12 -6.38
CA GLU A 262 21.00 14.37 -6.26
C GLU A 262 21.84 14.67 -7.53
N ALA A 263 22.34 13.64 -8.21
CA ALA A 263 23.03 13.80 -9.49
C ALA A 263 22.13 14.37 -10.61
N ARG A 264 20.80 14.43 -10.38
CA ARG A 264 19.78 14.97 -11.31
C ARG A 264 19.23 16.33 -10.88
N GLU A 265 20.07 17.14 -10.24
CA GLU A 265 19.75 18.51 -9.83
C GLU A 265 18.60 18.56 -8.78
N PHE A 266 18.53 17.57 -7.90
CA PHE A 266 17.71 17.62 -6.69
C PHE A 266 18.63 17.77 -5.48
N GLU A 267 18.18 18.52 -4.49
CA GLU A 267 18.81 18.64 -3.18
C GLU A 267 17.98 17.90 -2.13
N PHE A 268 18.62 17.10 -1.31
CA PHE A 268 17.96 16.43 -0.20
C PHE A 268 17.51 17.43 0.86
N VAL A 269 16.29 17.32 1.33
CA VAL A 269 15.69 18.19 2.35
C VAL A 269 15.46 17.44 3.65
N GLU A 270 14.74 16.32 3.59
CA GLU A 270 14.28 15.62 4.77
C GLU A 270 14.08 14.12 4.52
N LEU A 271 14.30 13.31 5.54
CA LEU A 271 14.02 11.88 5.57
C LEU A 271 12.98 11.58 6.65
N ASP A 272 12.00 10.77 6.29
CA ASP A 272 11.09 10.12 7.22
C ASP A 272 11.40 8.62 7.21
N ALA A 273 11.71 8.06 8.39
CA ALA A 273 12.00 6.63 8.56
C ALA A 273 10.91 5.98 9.41
N ASP A 274 10.42 4.83 8.96
CA ASP A 274 9.35 4.07 9.60
C ASP A 274 9.64 2.57 9.40
N ASP A 275 10.11 1.91 10.45
CA ASP A 275 10.68 0.57 10.44
C ASP A 275 11.85 0.45 9.44
N GLU A 276 11.85 -0.55 8.56
CA GLU A 276 12.86 -0.76 7.51
C GLU A 276 12.71 0.18 6.30
N TRP A 277 11.65 1.01 6.26
CA TRP A 277 11.31 1.84 5.11
C TRP A 277 11.69 3.30 5.32
N VAL A 278 12.05 3.95 4.22
CA VAL A 278 12.31 5.39 4.21
C VAL A 278 11.53 6.10 3.12
N SER A 279 11.18 7.34 3.44
CA SER A 279 10.59 8.30 2.50
C SER A 279 11.46 9.54 2.47
N GLY A 280 11.84 10.00 1.29
CA GLY A 280 12.70 11.15 1.11
C GLY A 280 11.97 12.33 0.48
N LEU A 281 12.18 13.52 1.02
CA LEU A 281 11.80 14.80 0.43
C LEU A 281 13.02 15.45 -0.18
N LEU A 282 12.92 15.83 -1.45
CA LEU A 282 13.97 16.53 -2.18
C LEU A 282 13.40 17.79 -2.86
N ARG A 283 14.26 18.77 -3.12
CA ARG A 283 13.93 20.04 -3.78
C ARG A 283 14.66 20.14 -5.10
N ARG A 284 13.97 20.54 -6.16
CA ARG A 284 14.57 20.77 -7.47
C ARG A 284 15.40 22.07 -7.47
N MET A 285 16.68 21.97 -7.80
CA MET A 285 17.59 23.12 -7.90
C MET A 285 17.40 23.96 -9.16
#